data_fd63ba0fab10d816c90a067b1b979278
#
_entry.id   fd63ba0fab10d816c90a067b1b979278
#
_cell.length_a   1.000
_cell.length_b   1.000
_cell.length_c   1.000
_cell.angle_alpha   90.00
_cell.angle_beta   90.00
_cell.angle_gamma   90.00
#
_symmetry.space_group_name_H-M   'P 1'
#
loop_
_entity.id
_entity.type
_entity.pdbx_description
1 polymer ?
#
loop_
_entity_poly.entity_id
_entity_poly.type
_entity_poly.pdbx_seq_one_letter_code
_entity_poly.pdbx_strand_id
1 'polypeptide(L)'
;MAVIGFISLGCAKNQVDCERMMFRVKEAGHTVSSELPGCDVVVINTCGFIDSAKSEAIDNILMAGAMKAEGKIGKILVTGCLSQRYQGEITKEMPEVDGLLGTGSYAEIVPAIEKLLEDRPVCNFGSIDTPEVESRRILTTPKHYAYIKIAEGCDNKCAYCVIPSLRGKYRSRRMEDVLAEARQLADAGVKELIVVAQDTSRYGTDFPEHTRLLPELLRRLCQIEGLHWVRVHYVYPDEIDDEFIRVMAQEPKIVKYLDIPIQHCNDKILKLMNRRGNGTFLRALLQKLRDNIPGLVIRTSLITGLPGEGEEEFEELCQFLRETRMERVGAFPFSPEEGTKAAAMEHVDADTAMARAQKVEMIQSEIMDEYNASVMGKTMEVLVDGYDEEFEQFYGRTFADSPEIDGRVWIAAQEPLHEGDFVQV
;
A
#
# COMPACT_ATOMS: atom_id res chain seq x y z
N MET A 1 -20.40 26.84 2.39
CA MET A 1 -19.30 26.27 3.19
C MET A 1 -19.91 25.13 4.00
N ALA A 2 -19.43 23.91 3.83
CA ALA A 2 -19.95 22.72 4.48
C ALA A 2 -18.80 22.00 5.22
N VAL A 3 -19.14 21.14 6.19
CA VAL A 3 -18.20 20.29 6.94
C VAL A 3 -18.19 18.90 6.31
N ILE A 4 -17.03 18.45 5.86
CA ILE A 4 -16.86 17.19 5.15
C ILE A 4 -15.97 16.26 5.96
N GLY A 5 -16.52 15.14 6.41
CA GLY A 5 -15.79 14.07 7.08
C GLY A 5 -15.18 13.09 6.09
N PHE A 6 -14.04 12.47 6.43
CA PHE A 6 -13.41 11.47 5.59
C PHE A 6 -13.10 10.20 6.40
N ILE A 7 -13.42 9.05 5.82
CA ILE A 7 -12.94 7.73 6.24
C ILE A 7 -12.06 7.19 5.12
N SER A 8 -10.78 6.92 5.41
CA SER A 8 -9.83 6.39 4.44
C SER A 8 -9.47 4.95 4.80
N LEU A 9 -9.83 4.01 3.93
CA LEU A 9 -9.62 2.58 4.12
C LEU A 9 -8.65 2.02 3.07
N GLY A 10 -8.04 0.89 3.41
CA GLY A 10 -7.24 0.11 2.48
C GLY A 10 -5.76 0.51 2.44
N CYS A 11 -5.16 0.52 1.27
CA CYS A 11 -3.70 0.60 1.10
C CYS A 11 -3.18 2.05 1.00
N ALA A 12 -1.86 2.22 1.13
CA ALA A 12 -1.18 3.50 1.01
C ALA A 12 -1.50 4.29 -0.28
N LYS A 13 -1.77 3.60 -1.41
CA LYS A 13 -2.17 4.27 -2.65
C LYS A 13 -3.55 4.90 -2.53
N ASN A 14 -4.48 4.20 -1.89
CA ASN A 14 -5.83 4.69 -1.61
C ASN A 14 -5.82 5.86 -0.61
N GLN A 15 -4.89 5.81 0.37
CA GLN A 15 -4.67 6.90 1.32
C GLN A 15 -4.19 8.17 0.61
N VAL A 16 -3.22 8.08 -0.30
CA VAL A 16 -2.76 9.23 -1.10
C VAL A 16 -3.89 9.81 -1.93
N ASP A 17 -4.77 8.97 -2.51
CA ASP A 17 -5.95 9.45 -3.24
C ASP A 17 -6.91 10.21 -2.32
N CYS A 18 -7.15 9.71 -1.10
CA CYS A 18 -7.98 10.36 -0.09
C CYS A 18 -7.41 11.73 0.33
N GLU A 19 -6.11 11.81 0.61
CA GLU A 19 -5.40 13.03 0.98
C GLU A 19 -5.49 14.12 -0.10
N ARG A 20 -5.44 13.74 -1.38
CA ARG A 20 -5.65 14.63 -2.52
C ARG A 20 -7.11 15.11 -2.59
N MET A 21 -8.07 14.23 -2.36
CA MET A 21 -9.49 14.62 -2.31
C MET A 21 -9.76 15.59 -1.16
N MET A 22 -9.21 15.35 0.03
CA MET A 22 -9.29 16.26 1.18
C MET A 22 -8.75 17.66 0.84
N PHE A 23 -7.61 17.74 0.17
CA PHE A 23 -7.03 19.01 -0.23
C PHE A 23 -7.94 19.77 -1.20
N ARG A 24 -8.49 19.11 -2.22
CA ARG A 24 -9.42 19.71 -3.19
C ARG A 24 -10.68 20.27 -2.52
N VAL A 25 -11.22 19.50 -1.57
CA VAL A 25 -12.39 19.91 -0.78
C VAL A 25 -12.08 21.17 0.03
N LYS A 26 -10.90 21.21 0.69
CA LYS A 26 -10.45 22.39 1.42
C LYS A 26 -10.20 23.60 0.52
N GLU A 27 -9.58 23.39 -0.65
CA GLU A 27 -9.32 24.44 -1.64
C GLU A 27 -10.62 25.06 -2.20
N ALA A 28 -11.69 24.25 -2.32
CA ALA A 28 -13.02 24.70 -2.70
C ALA A 28 -13.78 25.48 -1.60
N GLY A 29 -13.16 25.67 -0.42
CA GLY A 29 -13.71 26.46 0.69
C GLY A 29 -14.59 25.68 1.65
N HIS A 30 -14.58 24.33 1.61
CA HIS A 30 -15.21 23.49 2.63
C HIS A 30 -14.24 23.20 3.79
N THR A 31 -14.78 22.80 4.92
CA THR A 31 -14.01 22.38 6.10
C THR A 31 -13.84 20.85 6.07
N VAL A 32 -12.62 20.36 6.17
CA VAL A 32 -12.33 18.94 6.35
C VAL A 32 -12.28 18.63 7.84
N SER A 33 -13.01 17.60 8.27
CA SER A 33 -13.11 17.16 9.67
C SER A 33 -12.59 15.74 9.84
N SER A 34 -11.90 15.48 10.94
CA SER A 34 -11.56 14.14 11.43
C SER A 34 -12.68 13.50 12.25
N GLU A 35 -13.59 14.32 12.78
CA GLU A 35 -14.76 13.85 13.53
C GLU A 35 -15.96 13.78 12.60
N LEU A 36 -16.72 12.68 12.66
CA LEU A 36 -17.87 12.46 11.79
C LEU A 36 -19.15 13.17 12.25
N PRO A 37 -19.47 13.21 13.57
CA PRO A 37 -20.67 13.90 14.03
C PRO A 37 -20.67 15.38 13.65
N GLY A 38 -21.77 15.85 13.06
CA GLY A 38 -21.92 17.23 12.57
C GLY A 38 -21.41 17.47 11.15
N CYS A 39 -20.92 16.44 10.45
CA CYS A 39 -20.57 16.57 9.03
C CYS A 39 -21.81 16.64 8.13
N ASP A 40 -21.79 17.57 7.18
CA ASP A 40 -22.80 17.68 6.14
C ASP A 40 -22.70 16.54 5.12
N VAL A 41 -21.46 16.11 4.81
CA VAL A 41 -21.18 14.94 3.96
C VAL A 41 -20.04 14.14 4.56
N VAL A 42 -20.19 12.82 4.60
CA VAL A 42 -19.12 11.88 4.94
C VAL A 42 -18.68 11.16 3.67
N VAL A 43 -17.40 11.28 3.33
CA VAL A 43 -16.76 10.60 2.21
C VAL A 43 -16.06 9.35 2.72
N ILE A 44 -16.43 8.17 2.20
CA ILE A 44 -15.82 6.91 2.56
C ILE A 44 -15.01 6.40 1.36
N ASN A 45 -13.69 6.49 1.47
CA ASN A 45 -12.77 6.00 0.45
C ASN A 45 -12.43 4.54 0.74
N THR A 46 -12.95 3.63 -0.07
CA THR A 46 -13.08 2.20 0.21
C THR A 46 -12.02 1.34 -0.48
N CYS A 47 -11.68 0.20 0.13
CA CYS A 47 -10.95 -0.89 -0.48
C CYS A 47 -11.92 -1.98 -0.99
N GLY A 48 -11.59 -2.63 -2.10
CA GLY A 48 -12.40 -3.70 -2.71
C GLY A 48 -11.52 -4.82 -3.26
N PHE A 49 -10.32 -5.01 -2.67
CA PHE A 49 -9.31 -5.93 -3.20
C PHE A 49 -9.48 -7.37 -2.67
N ILE A 50 -9.65 -7.54 -1.37
CA ILE A 50 -9.81 -8.84 -0.69
C ILE A 50 -11.04 -8.81 0.22
N ASP A 51 -11.57 -10.00 0.61
CA ASP A 51 -12.82 -10.10 1.37
C ASP A 51 -12.78 -9.34 2.70
N SER A 52 -11.70 -9.43 3.47
CA SER A 52 -11.57 -8.70 4.73
C SER A 52 -11.67 -7.17 4.55
N ALA A 53 -11.02 -6.64 3.51
CA ALA A 53 -11.08 -5.20 3.21
C ALA A 53 -12.45 -4.77 2.65
N LYS A 54 -13.18 -5.68 1.97
CA LYS A 54 -14.57 -5.44 1.56
C LYS A 54 -15.49 -5.39 2.78
N SER A 55 -15.34 -6.34 3.72
CA SER A 55 -16.11 -6.35 4.97
C SER A 55 -15.88 -5.08 5.77
N GLU A 56 -14.64 -4.66 5.98
CA GLU A 56 -14.31 -3.41 6.65
C GLU A 56 -14.98 -2.20 5.98
N ALA A 57 -14.95 -2.13 4.65
CA ALA A 57 -15.58 -1.04 3.92
C ALA A 57 -17.11 -1.04 4.07
N ILE A 58 -17.76 -2.21 4.03
CA ILE A 58 -19.19 -2.37 4.24
C ILE A 58 -19.57 -1.96 5.67
N ASP A 59 -18.85 -2.42 6.67
CA ASP A 59 -19.10 -2.08 8.08
C ASP A 59 -19.02 -0.56 8.32
N ASN A 60 -18.06 0.12 7.71
CA ASN A 60 -17.94 1.58 7.79
C ASN A 60 -19.09 2.30 7.06
N ILE A 61 -19.59 1.78 5.94
CA ILE A 61 -20.76 2.33 5.25
C ILE A 61 -22.02 2.17 6.12
N LEU A 62 -22.23 1.00 6.71
CA LEU A 62 -23.35 0.73 7.59
C LEU A 62 -23.30 1.57 8.88
N MET A 63 -22.10 1.74 9.47
CA MET A 63 -21.89 2.64 10.61
C MET A 63 -22.29 4.08 10.25
N ALA A 64 -21.83 4.59 9.12
CA ALA A 64 -22.21 5.92 8.65
C ALA A 64 -23.72 6.01 8.36
N GLY A 65 -24.34 4.95 7.81
CA GLY A 65 -25.77 4.83 7.61
C GLY A 65 -26.58 4.96 8.92
N ALA A 66 -26.13 4.29 9.97
CA ALA A 66 -26.72 4.41 11.31
C ALA A 66 -26.59 5.84 11.87
N MET A 67 -25.42 6.47 11.73
CA MET A 67 -25.21 7.88 12.14
C MET A 67 -26.11 8.84 11.37
N LYS A 68 -26.33 8.60 10.08
CA LYS A 68 -27.23 9.37 9.23
C LYS A 68 -28.70 9.22 9.70
N ALA A 69 -29.13 8.00 9.99
CA ALA A 69 -30.49 7.75 10.51
C ALA A 69 -30.74 8.43 11.87
N GLU A 70 -29.70 8.59 12.69
CA GLU A 70 -29.75 9.34 13.96
C GLU A 70 -29.63 10.86 13.78
N GLY A 71 -29.47 11.36 12.55
CA GLY A 71 -29.29 12.78 12.26
C GLY A 71 -27.94 13.36 12.69
N LYS A 72 -26.93 12.51 12.93
CA LYS A 72 -25.58 12.92 13.32
C LYS A 72 -24.72 13.36 12.13
N ILE A 73 -25.02 12.88 10.92
CA ILE A 73 -24.40 13.28 9.67
C ILE A 73 -25.45 13.50 8.59
N GLY A 74 -25.11 14.28 7.56
CA GLY A 74 -26.04 14.62 6.48
C GLY A 74 -26.08 13.55 5.39
N LYS A 75 -25.07 13.51 4.54
CA LYS A 75 -24.98 12.65 3.34
C LYS A 75 -23.81 11.71 3.38
N ILE A 76 -23.89 10.60 2.63
CA ILE A 76 -22.82 9.61 2.47
C ILE A 76 -22.41 9.53 1.01
N LEU A 77 -21.11 9.77 0.74
CA LEU A 77 -20.46 9.60 -0.55
C LEU A 77 -19.44 8.47 -0.48
N VAL A 78 -19.67 7.38 -1.19
CA VAL A 78 -18.73 6.26 -1.24
C VAL A 78 -17.88 6.35 -2.50
N THR A 79 -16.57 6.17 -2.34
CA THR A 79 -15.58 6.18 -3.43
C THR A 79 -14.54 5.08 -3.24
N GLY A 80 -13.61 4.94 -4.18
CA GLY A 80 -12.52 3.97 -4.10
C GLY A 80 -12.79 2.65 -4.81
N CYS A 81 -12.02 1.62 -4.45
CA CYS A 81 -12.01 0.35 -5.17
C CYS A 81 -13.31 -0.45 -5.01
N LEU A 82 -13.96 -0.44 -3.84
CA LEU A 82 -15.24 -1.13 -3.65
C LEU A 82 -16.33 -0.46 -4.51
N SER A 83 -16.41 0.86 -4.46
CA SER A 83 -17.35 1.63 -5.30
C SER A 83 -17.15 1.33 -6.78
N GLN A 84 -15.90 1.33 -7.26
CA GLN A 84 -15.57 1.01 -8.64
C GLN A 84 -16.01 -0.40 -9.03
N ARG A 85 -15.89 -1.36 -8.12
CA ARG A 85 -16.15 -2.78 -8.40
C ARG A 85 -17.63 -3.13 -8.36
N TYR A 86 -18.37 -2.58 -7.39
CA TYR A 86 -19.72 -2.99 -7.03
C TYR A 86 -20.75 -1.85 -7.11
N GLN A 87 -20.58 -0.94 -8.07
CA GLN A 87 -21.46 0.23 -8.21
C GLN A 87 -22.96 -0.10 -8.22
N GLY A 88 -23.37 -1.15 -8.93
CA GLY A 88 -24.76 -1.57 -9.04
C GLY A 88 -25.32 -2.17 -7.77
N GLU A 89 -24.52 -3.01 -7.12
CA GLU A 89 -24.87 -3.67 -5.86
C GLU A 89 -24.96 -2.66 -4.71
N ILE A 90 -24.01 -1.73 -4.58
CA ILE A 90 -24.05 -0.69 -3.55
C ILE A 90 -25.31 0.15 -3.71
N THR A 91 -25.65 0.58 -4.93
CA THR A 91 -26.85 1.38 -5.17
C THR A 91 -28.12 0.63 -4.76
N LYS A 92 -28.16 -0.69 -4.93
CA LYS A 92 -29.35 -1.51 -4.67
C LYS A 92 -29.45 -1.95 -3.22
N GLU A 93 -28.34 -2.39 -2.62
CA GLU A 93 -28.32 -3.04 -1.31
C GLU A 93 -28.02 -2.07 -0.15
N MET A 94 -27.54 -0.85 -0.46
CA MET A 94 -27.18 0.17 0.53
C MET A 94 -27.91 1.49 0.28
N PRO A 95 -29.21 1.57 0.57
CA PRO A 95 -30.03 2.74 0.28
C PRO A 95 -29.66 3.99 1.10
N GLU A 96 -28.87 3.86 2.15
CA GLU A 96 -28.30 4.94 2.96
C GLU A 96 -27.26 5.78 2.21
N VAL A 97 -26.64 5.22 1.15
CA VAL A 97 -25.60 5.90 0.34
C VAL A 97 -26.25 6.88 -0.63
N ASP A 98 -25.90 8.15 -0.53
CA ASP A 98 -26.42 9.22 -1.38
C ASP A 98 -25.65 9.40 -2.69
N GLY A 99 -24.38 8.99 -2.72
CA GLY A 99 -23.53 9.14 -3.89
C GLY A 99 -22.41 8.13 -4.03
N LEU A 100 -22.04 7.88 -5.30
CA LEU A 100 -20.94 6.98 -5.66
C LEU A 100 -19.98 7.69 -6.62
N LEU A 101 -18.67 7.55 -6.35
CA LEU A 101 -17.59 7.91 -7.28
C LEU A 101 -16.70 6.69 -7.55
N GLY A 102 -16.34 6.46 -8.81
CA GLY A 102 -15.35 5.47 -9.21
C GLY A 102 -13.91 5.97 -9.02
N THR A 103 -12.94 5.07 -9.15
CA THR A 103 -11.51 5.38 -9.05
C THR A 103 -11.01 6.31 -10.16
N GLY A 104 -11.68 6.36 -11.31
CA GLY A 104 -11.41 7.31 -12.40
C GLY A 104 -12.03 8.70 -12.19
N SER A 105 -12.72 8.94 -11.08
CA SER A 105 -13.50 10.17 -10.84
C SER A 105 -13.09 10.97 -9.61
N TYR A 106 -11.94 10.73 -9.02
CA TYR A 106 -11.46 11.45 -7.82
C TYR A 106 -11.36 12.97 -8.01
N ALA A 107 -11.10 13.42 -9.26
CA ALA A 107 -11.08 14.84 -9.60
C ALA A 107 -12.45 15.52 -9.43
N GLU A 108 -13.53 14.75 -9.51
CA GLU A 108 -14.91 15.21 -9.42
C GLU A 108 -15.47 15.25 -7.99
N ILE A 109 -14.60 15.09 -6.97
CA ILE A 109 -15.03 15.04 -5.57
C ILE A 109 -15.80 16.29 -5.14
N VAL A 110 -15.35 17.49 -5.54
CA VAL A 110 -16.01 18.76 -5.16
C VAL A 110 -17.37 18.90 -5.84
N PRO A 111 -17.51 18.78 -7.18
CA PRO A 111 -18.82 18.79 -7.82
C PRO A 111 -19.78 17.71 -7.30
N ALA A 112 -19.26 16.55 -6.87
CA ALA A 112 -20.08 15.50 -6.29
C ALA A 112 -20.65 15.92 -4.92
N ILE A 113 -19.82 16.47 -4.04
CA ILE A 113 -20.23 16.99 -2.74
C ILE A 113 -21.27 18.11 -2.91
N GLU A 114 -21.03 19.07 -3.80
CA GLU A 114 -21.96 20.18 -4.05
C GLU A 114 -23.34 19.69 -4.51
N LYS A 115 -23.39 18.68 -5.40
CA LYS A 115 -24.66 18.06 -5.81
C LYS A 115 -25.37 17.38 -4.64
N LEU A 116 -24.66 16.67 -3.77
CA LEU A 116 -25.25 16.03 -2.60
C LEU A 116 -25.83 17.05 -1.61
N LEU A 117 -25.15 18.18 -1.42
CA LEU A 117 -25.64 19.29 -0.58
C LEU A 117 -26.92 19.95 -1.15
N GLU A 118 -27.17 19.81 -2.46
CA GLU A 118 -28.39 20.22 -3.13
C GLU A 118 -29.45 19.10 -3.23
N ASP A 119 -29.31 18.02 -2.46
CA ASP A 119 -30.17 16.83 -2.48
C ASP A 119 -30.25 16.13 -3.85
N ARG A 120 -29.20 16.26 -4.67
CA ARG A 120 -29.09 15.59 -5.96
C ARG A 120 -28.20 14.37 -5.86
N PRO A 121 -28.67 13.16 -6.22
CA PRO A 121 -27.87 11.95 -6.16
C PRO A 121 -26.70 12.01 -7.14
N VAL A 122 -25.60 11.35 -6.79
CA VAL A 122 -24.39 11.28 -7.58
C VAL A 122 -24.05 9.82 -7.90
N CYS A 123 -23.78 9.54 -9.17
CA CYS A 123 -23.22 8.28 -9.63
C CYS A 123 -22.28 8.59 -10.80
N ASN A 124 -20.97 8.66 -10.54
CA ASN A 124 -20.00 9.06 -11.53
C ASN A 124 -18.80 8.09 -11.56
N PHE A 125 -18.66 7.40 -12.69
CA PHE A 125 -17.61 6.42 -12.98
C PHE A 125 -16.90 6.79 -14.28
N GLY A 126 -15.97 7.74 -14.17
CA GLY A 126 -15.09 8.13 -15.26
C GLY A 126 -14.14 7.00 -15.68
N SER A 127 -13.44 7.20 -16.78
CA SER A 127 -12.47 6.22 -17.25
C SER A 127 -11.37 5.99 -16.21
N ILE A 128 -11.16 4.73 -15.85
CA ILE A 128 -10.06 4.33 -14.94
C ILE A 128 -8.68 4.52 -15.55
N ASP A 129 -8.60 4.79 -16.87
CA ASP A 129 -7.37 5.10 -17.59
C ASP A 129 -7.08 6.61 -17.67
N THR A 130 -7.92 7.44 -17.05
CA THR A 130 -7.69 8.89 -17.00
C THR A 130 -6.40 9.19 -16.23
N PRO A 131 -5.49 10.03 -16.75
CA PRO A 131 -4.32 10.48 -16.00
C PRO A 131 -4.74 11.16 -14.68
N GLU A 132 -3.95 10.96 -13.65
CA GLU A 132 -4.15 11.69 -12.40
C GLU A 132 -3.99 13.18 -12.60
N VAL A 133 -4.88 13.94 -11.99
CA VAL A 133 -4.74 15.39 -11.92
C VAL A 133 -3.86 15.72 -10.72
N GLU A 134 -2.69 16.25 -11.01
CA GLU A 134 -1.74 16.65 -9.95
C GLU A 134 -2.37 17.69 -9.02
N SER A 135 -2.19 17.50 -7.74
CA SER A 135 -2.67 18.41 -6.69
C SER A 135 -1.81 18.25 -5.44
N ARG A 136 -1.82 19.27 -4.61
CA ARG A 136 -1.36 19.13 -3.22
C ARG A 136 -2.24 18.15 -2.47
N ARG A 137 -1.86 17.80 -1.25
CA ARG A 137 -2.62 16.90 -0.39
C ARG A 137 -2.52 17.30 1.08
N ILE A 138 -3.48 16.86 1.88
CA ILE A 138 -3.46 16.96 3.33
C ILE A 138 -2.97 15.61 3.85
N LEU A 139 -1.82 15.58 4.51
CA LEU A 139 -1.28 14.34 5.06
C LEU A 139 -2.17 13.82 6.18
N THR A 140 -2.43 12.52 6.15
CA THR A 140 -3.11 11.75 7.20
C THR A 140 -2.16 10.84 7.95
N THR A 141 -0.94 10.65 7.44
CA THR A 141 0.16 10.02 8.17
C THR A 141 0.69 10.97 9.26
N PRO A 142 1.42 10.46 10.27
CA PRO A 142 2.30 11.28 11.09
C PRO A 142 3.21 12.16 10.23
N LYS A 143 3.62 13.33 10.76
CA LYS A 143 4.32 14.34 9.95
C LYS A 143 5.70 13.90 9.46
N HIS A 144 6.32 12.92 10.08
CA HIS A 144 7.69 12.50 9.81
C HIS A 144 7.82 11.48 8.68
N TYR A 145 6.72 10.85 8.22
CA TYR A 145 6.77 10.03 7.02
C TYR A 145 5.58 10.26 6.10
N ALA A 146 5.75 9.97 4.82
CA ALA A 146 4.67 10.03 3.84
C ALA A 146 4.87 9.01 2.72
N TYR A 147 3.75 8.49 2.21
CA TYR A 147 3.76 7.73 0.97
C TYR A 147 3.79 8.68 -0.22
N ILE A 148 4.51 8.34 -1.28
CA ILE A 148 4.45 9.03 -2.56
C ILE A 148 4.10 8.05 -3.67
N LYS A 149 2.96 8.29 -4.30
CA LYS A 149 2.49 7.47 -5.42
C LYS A 149 3.15 7.96 -6.71
N ILE A 150 3.94 7.09 -7.38
CA ILE A 150 4.70 7.44 -8.59
C ILE A 150 4.04 6.96 -9.88
N ALA A 151 3.10 6.03 -9.79
CA ALA A 151 2.31 5.53 -10.90
C ALA A 151 0.96 5.00 -10.41
N GLU A 152 0.01 4.83 -11.33
CA GLU A 152 -1.30 4.26 -11.11
C GLU A 152 -1.60 3.15 -12.12
N GLY A 153 -2.39 2.14 -11.70
CA GLY A 153 -2.77 1.02 -12.54
C GLY A 153 -1.70 -0.05 -12.66
N CYS A 154 -2.02 -1.14 -13.36
CA CYS A 154 -1.11 -2.29 -13.50
C CYS A 154 -1.41 -3.07 -14.77
N ASP A 155 -0.37 -3.37 -15.58
CA ASP A 155 -0.47 -4.18 -16.78
C ASP A 155 -0.10 -5.66 -16.53
N ASN A 156 0.29 -6.01 -15.30
CA ASN A 156 0.50 -7.39 -14.91
C ASN A 156 -0.85 -8.10 -14.88
N LYS A 157 -0.94 -9.25 -15.56
CA LYS A 157 -2.17 -10.03 -15.68
C LYS A 157 -2.16 -11.23 -14.74
N CYS A 158 -1.79 -11.00 -13.47
CA CYS A 158 -1.83 -12.05 -12.44
C CYS A 158 -3.23 -12.64 -12.34
N ALA A 159 -3.35 -13.99 -12.38
CA ALA A 159 -4.63 -14.66 -12.50
C ALA A 159 -5.59 -14.43 -11.33
N TYR A 160 -5.05 -14.08 -10.15
CA TYR A 160 -5.80 -13.82 -8.92
C TYR A 160 -6.16 -12.35 -8.68
N CYS A 161 -5.69 -11.42 -9.54
CA CYS A 161 -5.69 -9.99 -9.22
C CYS A 161 -6.75 -9.20 -10.00
N VAL A 162 -7.54 -8.41 -9.28
CA VAL A 162 -8.57 -7.51 -9.83
C VAL A 162 -8.08 -6.08 -10.12
N ILE A 163 -6.85 -5.74 -9.75
CA ILE A 163 -6.33 -4.36 -9.85
C ILE A 163 -6.46 -3.76 -11.26
N PRO A 164 -6.15 -4.47 -12.36
CA PRO A 164 -6.31 -3.90 -13.70
C PRO A 164 -7.73 -3.44 -14.01
N SER A 165 -8.76 -4.12 -13.49
CA SER A 165 -10.16 -3.73 -13.68
C SER A 165 -10.61 -2.59 -12.77
N LEU A 166 -9.87 -2.32 -11.68
CA LEU A 166 -10.20 -1.26 -10.71
C LEU A 166 -9.40 0.03 -10.93
N ARG A 167 -8.16 -0.09 -11.37
CA ARG A 167 -7.20 1.01 -11.47
C ARG A 167 -6.67 1.26 -12.89
N GLY A 168 -7.10 0.45 -13.85
CA GLY A 168 -6.77 0.60 -15.27
C GLY A 168 -5.35 0.19 -15.62
N LYS A 169 -4.91 0.64 -16.79
CA LYS A 169 -3.58 0.41 -17.33
C LYS A 169 -2.52 1.14 -16.51
N TYR A 170 -1.29 0.64 -16.57
CA TYR A 170 -0.15 1.27 -15.92
C TYR A 170 0.13 2.66 -16.50
N ARG A 171 0.24 3.66 -15.62
CA ARG A 171 0.48 5.07 -15.97
C ARG A 171 1.46 5.67 -14.96
N SER A 172 2.67 6.01 -15.41
CA SER A 172 3.67 6.74 -14.62
C SER A 172 3.29 8.21 -14.50
N ARG A 173 3.49 8.79 -13.33
CA ARG A 173 3.49 10.23 -13.15
C ARG A 173 4.77 10.82 -13.72
N ARG A 174 4.72 12.05 -14.20
CA ARG A 174 5.93 12.74 -14.68
C ARG A 174 6.94 12.91 -13.54
N MET A 175 8.21 12.73 -13.86
CA MET A 175 9.28 12.78 -12.84
C MET A 175 9.33 14.14 -12.13
N GLU A 176 9.12 15.22 -12.87
CA GLU A 176 9.11 16.58 -12.33
C GLU A 176 8.00 16.78 -11.30
N ASP A 177 6.82 16.21 -11.55
CA ASP A 177 5.66 16.32 -10.66
C ASP A 177 5.89 15.50 -9.37
N VAL A 178 6.45 14.30 -9.49
CA VAL A 178 6.84 13.47 -8.34
C VAL A 178 7.90 14.19 -7.50
N LEU A 179 8.93 14.76 -8.12
CA LEU A 179 9.99 15.49 -7.42
C LEU A 179 9.47 16.79 -6.78
N ALA A 180 8.54 17.48 -7.42
CA ALA A 180 7.90 18.68 -6.85
C ALA A 180 7.09 18.34 -5.61
N GLU A 181 6.30 17.26 -5.64
CA GLU A 181 5.56 16.77 -4.47
C GLU A 181 6.52 16.33 -3.35
N ALA A 182 7.58 15.59 -3.67
CA ALA A 182 8.57 15.13 -2.70
C ALA A 182 9.26 16.30 -1.97
N ARG A 183 9.59 17.40 -2.68
CA ARG A 183 10.12 18.63 -2.04
C ARG A 183 9.10 19.27 -1.11
N GLN A 184 7.84 19.38 -1.54
CA GLN A 184 6.78 19.94 -0.67
C GLN A 184 6.60 19.12 0.61
N LEU A 185 6.71 17.78 0.53
CA LEU A 185 6.65 16.90 1.69
C LEU A 185 7.84 17.09 2.61
N ALA A 186 9.05 17.18 2.06
CA ALA A 186 10.26 17.45 2.82
C ALA A 186 10.21 18.83 3.54
N ASP A 187 9.74 19.86 2.84
CA ASP A 187 9.54 21.22 3.39
C ASP A 187 8.48 21.22 4.50
N ALA A 188 7.50 20.32 4.44
CA ALA A 188 6.49 20.12 5.47
C ALA A 188 6.99 19.30 6.70
N GLY A 189 8.24 18.79 6.65
CA GLY A 189 8.88 18.08 7.76
C GLY A 189 8.96 16.56 7.60
N VAL A 190 8.54 16.00 6.46
CA VAL A 190 8.68 14.57 6.17
C VAL A 190 10.15 14.17 6.14
N LYS A 191 10.50 13.14 6.91
CA LYS A 191 11.85 12.59 7.03
C LYS A 191 12.00 11.28 6.24
N GLU A 192 10.97 10.43 6.23
CA GLU A 192 10.92 9.20 5.46
C GLU A 192 9.91 9.30 4.33
N LEU A 193 10.37 9.09 3.08
CA LEU A 193 9.52 9.05 1.90
C LEU A 193 9.39 7.62 1.40
N ILE A 194 8.15 7.11 1.34
CA ILE A 194 7.86 5.73 0.93
C ILE A 194 7.28 5.74 -0.47
N VAL A 195 8.05 5.25 -1.42
CA VAL A 195 7.71 5.21 -2.85
C VAL A 195 6.79 4.03 -3.12
N VAL A 196 5.59 4.31 -3.65
CA VAL A 196 4.55 3.30 -3.89
C VAL A 196 3.95 3.42 -5.30
N ALA A 197 3.57 2.27 -5.85
CA ALA A 197 2.69 2.09 -6.99
C ALA A 197 2.06 0.69 -6.90
N GLN A 198 1.25 0.27 -7.87
CA GLN A 198 0.84 -1.14 -7.96
C GLN A 198 2.01 -2.04 -8.44
N ASP A 199 2.91 -1.46 -9.22
CA ASP A 199 4.18 -2.04 -9.64
C ASP A 199 5.20 -0.90 -9.78
N THR A 200 5.98 -0.68 -8.75
CA THR A 200 6.93 0.44 -8.68
C THR A 200 8.10 0.27 -9.65
N SER A 201 8.48 -0.99 -9.92
CA SER A 201 9.63 -1.33 -10.78
C SER A 201 9.47 -0.90 -12.24
N ARG A 202 8.22 -0.71 -12.70
CA ARG A 202 7.95 -0.34 -14.10
C ARG A 202 7.93 1.16 -14.37
N TYR A 203 8.25 2.00 -13.38
CA TYR A 203 8.21 3.44 -13.54
C TYR A 203 8.97 3.92 -14.77
N GLY A 204 8.27 4.66 -15.65
CA GLY A 204 8.77 5.22 -16.91
C GLY A 204 8.61 4.32 -18.14
N THR A 205 8.28 3.03 -17.99
CA THR A 205 8.19 2.10 -19.15
C THR A 205 7.03 2.41 -20.10
N ASP A 206 6.03 3.15 -19.64
CA ASP A 206 4.88 3.63 -20.43
C ASP A 206 5.11 4.97 -21.12
N PHE A 207 6.25 5.66 -20.86
CA PHE A 207 6.67 6.83 -21.62
C PHE A 207 7.15 6.45 -23.03
N PRO A 208 7.18 7.41 -23.97
CA PRO A 208 7.55 7.14 -25.37
C PRO A 208 8.90 6.43 -25.52
N GLU A 209 9.85 6.69 -24.63
CA GLU A 209 11.19 6.11 -24.64
C GLU A 209 11.23 4.69 -24.09
N HIS A 210 10.15 4.21 -23.47
CA HIS A 210 10.02 2.89 -22.85
C HIS A 210 11.19 2.52 -21.91
N THR A 211 11.72 3.50 -21.19
CA THR A 211 12.90 3.36 -20.33
C THR A 211 12.48 3.17 -18.87
N ARG A 212 13.14 2.26 -18.16
CA ARG A 212 12.99 2.13 -16.71
C ARG A 212 13.65 3.31 -16.02
N LEU A 213 12.85 4.19 -15.46
CA LEU A 213 13.30 5.43 -14.82
C LEU A 213 13.33 5.38 -13.30
N LEU A 214 12.94 4.25 -12.68
CA LEU A 214 12.95 4.14 -11.22
C LEU A 214 14.32 4.41 -10.60
N PRO A 215 15.45 3.85 -11.12
CA PRO A 215 16.77 4.16 -10.57
C PRO A 215 17.12 5.66 -10.60
N GLU A 216 16.81 6.33 -11.69
CA GLU A 216 17.05 7.78 -11.82
C GLU A 216 16.14 8.60 -10.89
N LEU A 217 14.86 8.23 -10.78
CA LEU A 217 13.95 8.88 -9.85
C LEU A 217 14.46 8.75 -8.40
N LEU A 218 14.91 7.57 -8.00
CA LEU A 218 15.43 7.33 -6.65
C LEU A 218 16.67 8.18 -6.35
N ARG A 219 17.62 8.28 -7.29
CA ARG A 219 18.78 9.18 -7.14
C ARG A 219 18.36 10.62 -6.92
N ARG A 220 17.39 11.11 -7.70
CA ARG A 220 16.90 12.49 -7.56
C ARG A 220 16.13 12.71 -6.27
N LEU A 221 15.37 11.75 -5.81
CA LEU A 221 14.72 11.82 -4.50
C LEU A 221 15.74 11.90 -3.36
N CYS A 222 16.85 11.15 -3.45
CA CYS A 222 17.94 11.21 -2.48
C CYS A 222 18.65 12.58 -2.41
N GLN A 223 18.58 13.39 -3.48
CA GLN A 223 19.16 14.74 -3.51
C GLN A 223 18.28 15.78 -2.80
N ILE A 224 17.04 15.45 -2.44
CA ILE A 224 16.14 16.39 -1.77
C ILE A 224 16.62 16.58 -0.33
N GLU A 225 16.87 17.84 0.04
CA GLU A 225 17.18 18.24 1.41
C GLU A 225 15.96 17.98 2.31
N GLY A 226 16.19 17.67 3.57
CA GLY A 226 15.13 17.36 4.54
C GLY A 226 14.71 15.91 4.57
N LEU A 227 14.78 15.16 3.46
CA LEU A 227 14.59 13.71 3.46
C LEU A 227 15.81 13.00 4.07
N HIS A 228 15.56 12.09 4.98
CA HIS A 228 16.58 11.24 5.60
C HIS A 228 16.51 9.81 5.04
N TRP A 229 15.31 9.24 4.93
CA TRP A 229 15.07 7.90 4.38
C TRP A 229 14.18 7.94 3.13
N VAL A 230 14.53 7.11 2.16
CA VAL A 230 13.72 6.79 0.97
C VAL A 230 13.51 5.28 0.96
N ARG A 231 12.27 4.83 1.08
CA ARG A 231 11.88 3.42 1.05
C ARG A 231 11.14 3.09 -0.23
N VAL A 232 11.31 1.88 -0.76
CA VAL A 232 10.66 1.43 -1.99
C VAL A 232 9.82 0.19 -1.72
N HIS A 233 8.54 0.25 -2.06
CA HIS A 233 7.61 -0.87 -1.95
C HIS A 233 7.14 -1.37 -3.32
N TYR A 234 6.63 -2.60 -3.35
CA TYR A 234 5.97 -3.24 -4.50
C TYR A 234 6.85 -3.34 -5.75
N VAL A 235 8.05 -3.89 -5.58
CA VAL A 235 8.99 -4.14 -6.69
C VAL A 235 8.76 -5.53 -7.26
N TYR A 236 8.48 -5.63 -8.55
CA TYR A 236 8.25 -6.92 -9.21
C TYR A 236 9.58 -7.64 -9.48
N PRO A 237 9.72 -8.95 -9.15
CA PRO A 237 11.02 -9.64 -9.17
C PRO A 237 11.76 -9.57 -10.51
N ASP A 238 11.05 -9.78 -11.61
CA ASP A 238 11.63 -9.85 -12.97
C ASP A 238 11.92 -8.48 -13.60
N GLU A 239 11.55 -7.40 -12.91
CA GLU A 239 11.88 -6.04 -13.32
C GLU A 239 13.11 -5.47 -12.58
N ILE A 240 13.71 -6.24 -11.65
CA ILE A 240 14.91 -5.84 -10.90
C ILE A 240 16.16 -6.05 -11.77
N ASP A 241 16.78 -4.96 -12.19
CA ASP A 241 17.99 -4.95 -12.98
C ASP A 241 19.25 -4.53 -12.18
N ASP A 242 20.42 -4.62 -12.82
CA ASP A 242 21.70 -4.29 -12.19
C ASP A 242 21.80 -2.81 -11.82
N GLU A 243 21.15 -1.94 -12.56
CA GLU A 243 21.14 -0.50 -12.27
C GLU A 243 20.34 -0.20 -11.01
N PHE A 244 19.16 -0.81 -10.87
CA PHE A 244 18.36 -0.69 -9.66
C PHE A 244 19.13 -1.21 -8.44
N ILE A 245 19.76 -2.40 -8.54
CA ILE A 245 20.56 -2.99 -7.46
C ILE A 245 21.71 -2.04 -7.06
N ARG A 246 22.38 -1.44 -8.03
CA ARG A 246 23.48 -0.49 -7.79
C ARG A 246 22.99 0.76 -7.05
N VAL A 247 21.87 1.32 -7.46
CA VAL A 247 21.28 2.49 -6.79
C VAL A 247 20.88 2.16 -5.36
N MET A 248 20.20 1.04 -5.15
CA MET A 248 19.85 0.56 -3.81
C MET A 248 21.08 0.38 -2.90
N ALA A 249 22.19 -0.10 -3.46
CA ALA A 249 23.43 -0.30 -2.71
C ALA A 249 24.16 1.01 -2.37
N GLN A 250 24.24 1.93 -3.34
CA GLN A 250 25.12 3.09 -3.26
C GLN A 250 24.48 4.33 -2.63
N GLU A 251 23.17 4.53 -2.78
CA GLU A 251 22.50 5.71 -2.24
C GLU A 251 22.29 5.55 -0.72
N PRO A 252 22.88 6.42 0.11
CA PRO A 252 22.83 6.27 1.57
C PRO A 252 21.44 6.54 2.15
N LYS A 253 20.62 7.39 1.53
CA LYS A 253 19.26 7.67 1.98
C LYS A 253 18.28 6.55 1.64
N ILE A 254 18.62 5.67 0.69
CA ILE A 254 17.76 4.52 0.40
C ILE A 254 17.95 3.47 1.50
N VAL A 255 16.90 3.22 2.26
CA VAL A 255 16.92 2.18 3.29
C VAL A 255 17.15 0.81 2.65
N LYS A 256 17.95 -0.01 3.32
CA LYS A 256 18.27 -1.36 2.83
C LYS A 256 17.13 -2.34 3.17
N TYR A 257 15.97 -2.00 2.66
CA TYR A 257 14.72 -2.74 2.78
C TYR A 257 14.04 -2.78 1.42
N LEU A 258 13.60 -3.95 0.98
CA LEU A 258 12.98 -4.12 -0.34
C LEU A 258 11.77 -5.05 -0.26
N ASP A 259 10.61 -4.52 -0.64
CA ASP A 259 9.35 -5.27 -0.70
C ASP A 259 9.16 -5.86 -2.10
N ILE A 260 9.28 -7.19 -2.18
CA ILE A 260 9.23 -8.00 -3.42
C ILE A 260 8.12 -9.04 -3.29
N PRO A 261 6.87 -8.74 -3.67
CA PRO A 261 5.76 -9.69 -3.53
C PRO A 261 5.88 -10.84 -4.53
N ILE A 262 6.53 -11.95 -4.13
CA ILE A 262 6.72 -13.13 -4.99
C ILE A 262 5.46 -13.98 -5.13
N GLN A 263 4.61 -13.99 -4.11
CA GLN A 263 3.34 -14.71 -3.99
C GLN A 263 3.49 -16.22 -3.81
N HIS A 264 4.33 -16.90 -4.56
CA HIS A 264 4.69 -18.32 -4.48
C HIS A 264 6.08 -18.56 -5.11
N CYS A 265 6.67 -19.75 -4.90
CA CYS A 265 7.97 -20.11 -5.48
C CYS A 265 7.91 -21.30 -6.46
N ASN A 266 6.85 -22.11 -6.41
CA ASN A 266 6.72 -23.30 -7.25
C ASN A 266 6.40 -22.93 -8.72
N ASP A 267 7.09 -23.52 -9.68
CA ASP A 267 7.02 -23.20 -11.09
C ASP A 267 5.62 -23.41 -11.68
N LYS A 268 4.92 -24.50 -11.28
CA LYS A 268 3.56 -24.80 -11.72
C LYS A 268 2.58 -23.72 -11.25
N ILE A 269 2.68 -23.33 -9.98
CA ILE A 269 1.81 -22.30 -9.39
C ILE A 269 2.07 -20.94 -10.02
N LEU A 270 3.34 -20.53 -10.14
CA LEU A 270 3.72 -19.27 -10.78
C LEU A 270 3.16 -19.19 -12.21
N LYS A 271 3.28 -20.27 -12.98
CA LYS A 271 2.73 -20.36 -14.35
C LYS A 271 1.22 -20.26 -14.38
N LEU A 272 0.51 -20.99 -13.50
CA LEU A 272 -0.97 -20.92 -13.40
C LEU A 272 -1.43 -19.51 -13.01
N MET A 273 -0.72 -18.86 -12.14
CA MET A 273 -1.01 -17.50 -11.67
C MET A 273 -0.53 -16.42 -12.65
N ASN A 274 -0.01 -16.81 -13.82
CA ASN A 274 0.54 -15.89 -14.83
C ASN A 274 1.62 -14.95 -14.25
N ARG A 275 2.44 -15.49 -13.34
CA ARG A 275 3.62 -14.82 -12.78
C ARG A 275 4.84 -15.13 -13.65
N ARG A 276 5.66 -14.11 -13.91
CA ARG A 276 6.91 -14.28 -14.67
C ARG A 276 8.01 -14.77 -13.74
N GLY A 277 8.94 -15.55 -14.27
CA GLY A 277 10.01 -16.20 -13.52
C GLY A 277 9.62 -17.60 -13.04
N ASN A 278 10.50 -18.21 -12.27
CA ASN A 278 10.36 -19.54 -11.68
C ASN A 278 11.13 -19.61 -10.34
N GLY A 279 11.03 -20.70 -9.61
CA GLY A 279 11.69 -20.87 -8.30
C GLY A 279 13.22 -20.76 -8.36
N THR A 280 13.85 -21.25 -9.43
CA THR A 280 15.31 -21.11 -9.65
C THR A 280 15.68 -19.63 -9.86
N PHE A 281 14.93 -18.92 -10.68
CA PHE A 281 15.13 -17.48 -10.90
C PHE A 281 14.99 -16.69 -9.59
N LEU A 282 13.95 -16.98 -8.80
CA LEU A 282 13.72 -16.30 -7.51
C LEU A 282 14.89 -16.51 -6.53
N ARG A 283 15.36 -17.76 -6.38
CA ARG A 283 16.54 -18.06 -5.53
C ARG A 283 17.77 -17.27 -5.99
N ALA A 284 18.05 -17.30 -7.29
CA ALA A 284 19.18 -16.56 -7.88
C ALA A 284 19.08 -15.05 -7.67
N LEU A 285 17.87 -14.49 -7.84
CA LEU A 285 17.63 -13.06 -7.62
C LEU A 285 17.85 -12.67 -6.15
N LEU A 286 17.25 -13.41 -5.21
CA LEU A 286 17.40 -13.12 -3.77
C LEU A 286 18.86 -13.20 -3.34
N GLN A 287 19.61 -14.21 -3.81
CA GLN A 287 21.03 -14.32 -3.55
C GLN A 287 21.82 -13.14 -4.14
N LYS A 288 21.54 -12.77 -5.40
CA LYS A 288 22.16 -11.62 -6.05
C LYS A 288 21.92 -10.31 -5.30
N LEU A 289 20.70 -10.11 -4.80
CA LEU A 289 20.37 -8.94 -4.00
C LEU A 289 21.18 -8.89 -2.70
N ARG A 290 21.28 -9.99 -1.98
CA ARG A 290 22.08 -10.08 -0.74
C ARG A 290 23.57 -9.87 -0.97
N ASP A 291 24.11 -10.42 -2.07
CA ASP A 291 25.53 -10.29 -2.43
C ASP A 291 25.92 -8.85 -2.77
N ASN A 292 24.98 -8.08 -3.33
CA ASN A 292 25.26 -6.73 -3.83
C ASN A 292 24.75 -5.61 -2.91
N ILE A 293 23.83 -5.89 -1.97
CA ILE A 293 23.28 -4.90 -1.05
C ILE A 293 23.49 -5.38 0.39
N PRO A 294 24.61 -5.01 1.02
CA PRO A 294 24.90 -5.44 2.39
C PRO A 294 23.84 -4.97 3.37
N GLY A 295 23.41 -5.90 4.25
CA GLY A 295 22.40 -5.61 5.27
C GLY A 295 20.96 -5.48 4.74
N LEU A 296 20.71 -5.91 3.50
CA LEU A 296 19.37 -5.87 2.92
C LEU A 296 18.39 -6.73 3.71
N VAL A 297 17.29 -6.13 4.10
CA VAL A 297 16.08 -6.78 4.62
C VAL A 297 15.10 -6.98 3.46
N ILE A 298 14.67 -8.20 3.25
CA ILE A 298 13.74 -8.55 2.18
C ILE A 298 12.36 -8.82 2.79
N ARG A 299 11.38 -8.07 2.31
CA ARG A 299 9.96 -8.31 2.58
C ARG A 299 9.29 -8.97 1.38
N THR A 300 8.38 -9.88 1.65
CA THR A 300 7.53 -10.48 0.61
C THR A 300 6.11 -10.73 1.12
N SER A 301 5.20 -10.90 0.17
CA SER A 301 3.86 -11.44 0.41
C SER A 301 3.73 -12.78 -0.28
N LEU A 302 3.11 -13.75 0.41
CA LEU A 302 2.82 -15.09 -0.08
C LEU A 302 1.32 -15.31 -0.05
N ILE A 303 0.84 -16.12 -1.00
CA ILE A 303 -0.56 -16.55 -1.03
C ILE A 303 -0.56 -18.08 -0.95
N THR A 304 -1.25 -18.62 0.04
CA THR A 304 -1.42 -20.05 0.25
C THR A 304 -2.78 -20.53 -0.25
N GLY A 305 -2.86 -21.77 -0.71
CA GLY A 305 -4.11 -22.32 -1.25
C GLY A 305 -4.45 -21.85 -2.66
N LEU A 306 -3.48 -21.35 -3.42
CA LEU A 306 -3.67 -20.97 -4.81
C LEU A 306 -4.12 -22.16 -5.67
N PRO A 307 -4.89 -21.93 -6.76
CA PRO A 307 -5.24 -22.98 -7.70
C PRO A 307 -4.07 -23.83 -8.13
N GLY A 308 -4.21 -25.16 -8.00
CA GLY A 308 -3.19 -26.13 -8.30
C GLY A 308 -2.15 -26.40 -7.20
N GLU A 309 -2.23 -25.71 -6.04
CA GLU A 309 -1.36 -25.94 -4.89
C GLU A 309 -1.80 -27.21 -4.14
N GLY A 310 -1.07 -28.31 -4.35
CA GLY A 310 -1.16 -29.53 -3.54
C GLY A 310 -0.18 -29.50 -2.36
N GLU A 311 -0.02 -30.63 -1.71
CA GLU A 311 0.88 -30.73 -0.56
C GLU A 311 2.36 -30.59 -0.98
N GLU A 312 2.74 -31.13 -2.14
CA GLU A 312 4.11 -31.03 -2.67
C GLU A 312 4.50 -29.59 -2.97
N GLU A 313 3.62 -28.82 -3.63
CA GLU A 313 3.86 -27.42 -3.95
C GLU A 313 3.93 -26.55 -2.69
N PHE A 314 3.11 -26.87 -1.70
CA PHE A 314 3.13 -26.15 -0.42
C PHE A 314 4.38 -26.46 0.40
N GLU A 315 4.84 -27.74 0.45
CA GLU A 315 6.08 -28.07 1.16
C GLU A 315 7.31 -27.45 0.47
N GLU A 316 7.30 -27.36 -0.87
CA GLU A 316 8.33 -26.62 -1.61
C GLU A 316 8.37 -25.14 -1.19
N LEU A 317 7.20 -24.51 -0.97
CA LEU A 317 7.12 -23.12 -0.47
C LEU A 317 7.70 -23.01 0.94
N CYS A 318 7.38 -23.93 1.84
CA CYS A 318 7.95 -23.98 3.18
C CYS A 318 9.48 -24.15 3.16
N GLN A 319 9.99 -25.03 2.30
CA GLN A 319 11.42 -25.25 2.12
C GLN A 319 12.11 -24.01 1.55
N PHE A 320 11.49 -23.37 0.55
CA PHE A 320 11.98 -22.12 -0.04
C PHE A 320 12.16 -21.01 1.00
N LEU A 321 11.22 -20.87 1.93
CA LEU A 321 11.33 -19.90 3.03
C LEU A 321 12.50 -20.20 3.94
N ARG A 322 12.69 -21.46 4.33
CA ARG A 322 13.82 -21.88 5.17
C ARG A 322 15.17 -21.66 4.50
N GLU A 323 15.23 -21.82 3.17
CA GLU A 323 16.45 -21.59 2.37
C GLU A 323 16.77 -20.11 2.18
N THR A 324 15.76 -19.31 1.82
CA THR A 324 15.94 -17.91 1.41
C THR A 324 15.95 -16.95 2.59
N ARG A 325 15.31 -17.34 3.71
CA ARG A 325 15.33 -16.61 5.00
C ARG A 325 15.01 -15.13 4.84
N MET A 326 13.91 -14.83 4.16
CA MET A 326 13.43 -13.45 4.03
C MET A 326 12.96 -12.94 5.39
N GLU A 327 13.40 -11.77 5.78
CA GLU A 327 13.24 -11.23 7.14
C GLU A 327 11.82 -10.80 7.47
N ARG A 328 11.04 -10.45 6.44
CA ARG A 328 9.65 -10.01 6.60
C ARG A 328 8.76 -10.72 5.58
N VAL A 329 7.85 -11.56 6.07
CA VAL A 329 6.90 -12.29 5.20
C VAL A 329 5.49 -12.13 5.73
N GLY A 330 4.57 -11.68 4.87
CA GLY A 330 3.14 -11.77 5.12
C GLY A 330 2.55 -12.94 4.35
N ALA A 331 1.82 -13.83 5.01
CA ALA A 331 1.09 -14.93 4.40
C ALA A 331 -0.40 -14.67 4.38
N PHE A 332 -1.03 -14.88 3.23
CA PHE A 332 -2.46 -14.66 3.03
C PHE A 332 -3.11 -15.90 2.44
N PRO A 333 -4.22 -16.39 2.99
CA PRO A 333 -5.01 -17.43 2.33
C PRO A 333 -5.56 -16.87 1.01
N PHE A 334 -5.62 -17.71 -0.01
CA PHE A 334 -6.20 -17.33 -1.30
C PHE A 334 -7.66 -16.92 -1.15
N SER A 335 -7.97 -15.71 -1.61
CA SER A 335 -9.33 -15.19 -1.72
C SER A 335 -9.76 -15.26 -3.20
N PRO A 336 -10.76 -16.07 -3.56
CA PRO A 336 -11.23 -16.21 -4.94
C PRO A 336 -12.03 -14.97 -5.36
N GLU A 337 -11.36 -13.96 -5.84
CA GLU A 337 -11.95 -12.69 -6.20
C GLU A 337 -12.76 -12.78 -7.51
N GLU A 338 -14.03 -12.45 -7.44
CA GLU A 338 -14.96 -12.48 -8.58
C GLU A 338 -14.41 -11.73 -9.80
N GLY A 339 -14.58 -12.30 -11.00
CA GLY A 339 -14.07 -11.75 -12.25
C GLY A 339 -12.60 -12.07 -12.53
N THR A 340 -11.88 -12.74 -11.62
CA THR A 340 -10.51 -13.20 -11.85
C THR A 340 -10.47 -14.59 -12.46
N LYS A 341 -9.38 -14.89 -13.19
CA LYS A 341 -9.20 -16.23 -13.76
C LYS A 341 -9.03 -17.29 -12.67
N ALA A 342 -8.31 -16.96 -11.59
CA ALA A 342 -8.04 -17.89 -10.50
C ALA A 342 -9.31 -18.27 -9.73
N ALA A 343 -10.29 -17.39 -9.60
CA ALA A 343 -11.55 -17.70 -8.93
C ALA A 343 -12.37 -18.79 -9.65
N ALA A 344 -12.18 -18.92 -10.97
CA ALA A 344 -12.86 -19.95 -11.77
C ALA A 344 -12.10 -21.30 -11.81
N MET A 345 -10.92 -21.39 -11.20
CA MET A 345 -10.10 -22.60 -11.14
C MET A 345 -10.41 -23.38 -9.86
N GLU A 346 -10.19 -24.70 -9.92
CA GLU A 346 -10.22 -25.52 -8.72
C GLU A 346 -9.07 -25.16 -7.77
N HIS A 347 -9.39 -24.96 -6.49
CA HIS A 347 -8.46 -24.60 -5.44
C HIS A 347 -8.83 -25.32 -4.14
N VAL A 348 -7.91 -25.35 -3.18
CA VAL A 348 -8.18 -25.93 -1.86
C VAL A 348 -9.24 -25.12 -1.09
N ASP A 349 -9.90 -25.76 -0.13
CA ASP A 349 -10.84 -25.08 0.74
C ASP A 349 -10.18 -24.00 1.60
N ALA A 350 -11.00 -23.09 2.12
CA ALA A 350 -10.53 -21.94 2.90
C ALA A 350 -9.79 -22.35 4.19
N ASP A 351 -10.23 -23.43 4.85
CA ASP A 351 -9.62 -23.90 6.09
C ASP A 351 -8.20 -24.43 5.82
N THR A 352 -8.03 -25.19 4.73
CA THR A 352 -6.70 -25.66 4.28
C THR A 352 -5.81 -24.48 3.91
N ALA A 353 -6.31 -23.50 3.15
CA ALA A 353 -5.54 -22.30 2.80
C ALA A 353 -5.11 -21.52 4.05
N MET A 354 -6.00 -21.35 5.03
CA MET A 354 -5.72 -20.69 6.31
C MET A 354 -4.69 -21.47 7.13
N ALA A 355 -4.83 -22.78 7.26
CA ALA A 355 -3.86 -23.61 7.99
C ALA A 355 -2.46 -23.55 7.37
N ARG A 356 -2.37 -23.47 6.04
CA ARG A 356 -1.12 -23.26 5.32
C ARG A 356 -0.51 -21.88 5.59
N ALA A 357 -1.34 -20.81 5.60
CA ALA A 357 -0.88 -19.46 5.96
C ALA A 357 -0.28 -19.44 7.38
N GLN A 358 -0.97 -20.03 8.35
CA GLN A 358 -0.47 -20.16 9.73
C GLN A 358 0.85 -20.92 9.81
N LYS A 359 1.01 -22.01 9.04
CA LYS A 359 2.30 -22.73 8.98
C LYS A 359 3.42 -21.87 8.40
N VAL A 360 3.15 -21.05 7.39
CA VAL A 360 4.11 -20.06 6.86
C VAL A 360 4.46 -19.03 7.93
N GLU A 361 3.50 -18.51 8.67
CA GLU A 361 3.73 -17.54 9.75
C GLU A 361 4.59 -18.13 10.88
N MET A 362 4.40 -19.41 11.22
CA MET A 362 5.26 -20.10 12.20
C MET A 362 6.71 -20.17 11.73
N ILE A 363 6.96 -20.56 10.47
CA ILE A 363 8.30 -20.57 9.87
C ILE A 363 8.90 -19.17 9.88
N GLN A 364 8.08 -18.18 9.55
CA GLN A 364 8.50 -16.77 9.51
C GLN A 364 8.88 -16.26 10.90
N SER A 365 8.13 -16.64 11.93
CA SER A 365 8.44 -16.26 13.32
C SER A 365 9.85 -16.75 13.73
N GLU A 366 10.20 -17.99 13.37
CA GLU A 366 11.56 -18.53 13.64
C GLU A 366 12.65 -17.71 12.91
N ILE A 367 12.40 -17.35 11.62
CA ILE A 367 13.35 -16.55 10.82
C ILE A 367 13.49 -15.14 11.40
N MET A 368 12.39 -14.55 11.83
CA MET A 368 12.38 -13.21 12.43
C MET A 368 13.11 -13.20 13.77
N ASP A 369 12.92 -14.23 14.62
CA ASP A 369 13.62 -14.35 15.89
C ASP A 369 15.13 -14.47 15.71
N GLU A 370 15.59 -15.22 14.69
CA GLU A 370 17.01 -15.30 14.36
C GLU A 370 17.56 -13.97 13.84
N TYR A 371 16.79 -13.26 12.99
CA TYR A 371 17.17 -11.91 12.55
C TYR A 371 17.28 -10.97 13.75
N ASN A 372 16.29 -10.94 14.62
CA ASN A 372 16.29 -10.09 15.82
C ASN A 372 17.47 -10.43 16.74
N ALA A 373 17.74 -11.72 16.96
CA ALA A 373 18.94 -12.16 17.72
C ALA A 373 20.25 -11.69 17.06
N SER A 374 20.31 -11.64 15.73
CA SER A 374 21.50 -11.21 14.98
C SER A 374 21.82 -9.73 15.12
N VAL A 375 20.83 -8.90 15.44
CA VAL A 375 20.98 -7.45 15.61
C VAL A 375 21.11 -7.03 17.07
N MET A 376 20.87 -7.92 18.01
CA MET A 376 21.06 -7.64 19.44
C MET A 376 22.50 -7.22 19.76
N GLY A 377 22.62 -6.11 20.52
CA GLY A 377 23.90 -5.52 20.85
C GLY A 377 24.55 -4.68 19.74
N LYS A 378 23.87 -4.52 18.61
CA LYS A 378 24.29 -3.56 17.59
C LYS A 378 23.58 -2.22 17.79
N THR A 379 24.30 -1.13 17.64
CA THR A 379 23.70 0.20 17.60
C THR A 379 23.02 0.42 16.27
N MET A 380 21.76 0.77 16.29
CA MET A 380 20.95 1.01 15.10
C MET A 380 20.30 2.40 15.16
N GLU A 381 20.17 3.02 13.98
CA GLU A 381 19.41 4.27 13.86
C GLU A 381 17.91 3.96 13.86
N VAL A 382 17.16 4.67 14.69
CA VAL A 382 15.71 4.52 14.87
C VAL A 382 15.03 5.85 14.61
N LEU A 383 14.03 5.87 13.75
CA LEU A 383 13.08 6.98 13.58
C LEU A 383 11.99 6.86 14.64
N VAL A 384 11.87 7.86 15.51
CA VAL A 384 10.87 7.89 16.57
C VAL A 384 9.48 8.12 15.98
N ASP A 385 8.57 7.18 16.20
CA ASP A 385 7.18 7.25 15.72
C ASP A 385 6.21 7.79 16.77
N GLY A 386 6.52 7.65 18.06
CA GLY A 386 5.67 8.16 19.12
C GLY A 386 6.04 7.71 20.53
N TYR A 387 5.14 7.98 21.47
CA TYR A 387 5.18 7.53 22.85
C TYR A 387 3.94 6.70 23.15
N ASP A 388 4.12 5.55 23.78
CA ASP A 388 3.05 4.68 24.21
C ASP A 388 2.80 4.89 25.71
N GLU A 389 1.60 5.35 26.06
CA GLU A 389 1.23 5.66 27.44
C GLU A 389 1.05 4.41 28.32
N GLU A 390 0.68 3.26 27.71
CA GLU A 390 0.47 2.01 28.43
C GLU A 390 1.80 1.38 28.86
N PHE A 391 2.79 1.42 27.97
CA PHE A 391 4.14 0.90 28.25
C PHE A 391 5.09 1.95 28.83
N GLU A 392 4.67 3.22 28.89
CA GLU A 392 5.48 4.37 29.33
C GLU A 392 6.83 4.45 28.60
N GLN A 393 6.85 4.14 27.30
CA GLN A 393 8.06 4.12 26.49
C GLN A 393 7.86 4.80 25.13
N PHE A 394 8.93 5.39 24.62
CA PHE A 394 8.99 5.79 23.23
C PHE A 394 9.10 4.54 22.33
N TYR A 395 8.57 4.66 21.13
CA TYR A 395 8.73 3.63 20.11
C TYR A 395 9.08 4.25 18.76
N GLY A 396 9.68 3.44 17.89
CA GLY A 396 10.07 3.87 16.57
C GLY A 396 10.40 2.68 15.67
N ARG A 397 10.97 2.96 14.53
CA ARG A 397 11.32 1.96 13.51
C ARG A 397 12.78 2.12 13.10
N THR A 398 13.41 0.99 12.80
CA THR A 398 14.67 0.97 12.08
C THR A 398 14.43 1.02 10.57
N PHE A 399 15.52 1.07 9.79
CA PHE A 399 15.43 0.90 8.34
C PHE A 399 14.79 -0.43 7.93
N ALA A 400 14.83 -1.45 8.79
CA ALA A 400 14.32 -2.80 8.56
C ALA A 400 12.80 -2.93 8.75
N ASP A 401 12.13 -1.85 9.13
CA ASP A 401 10.71 -1.88 9.50
C ASP A 401 9.92 -0.82 8.73
N SER A 402 8.91 -1.25 7.99
CA SER A 402 7.98 -0.35 7.31
C SER A 402 6.86 0.08 8.26
N PRO A 403 6.40 1.35 8.22
CA PRO A 403 5.34 1.81 9.10
C PRO A 403 4.06 1.00 8.90
N GLU A 404 3.36 0.73 10.01
CA GLU A 404 2.06 0.05 10.07
C GLU A 404 2.04 -1.43 9.61
N ILE A 405 3.14 -1.93 9.04
CA ILE A 405 3.21 -3.27 8.46
C ILE A 405 4.13 -4.18 9.28
N ASP A 406 5.31 -3.68 9.66
CA ASP A 406 6.33 -4.45 10.36
C ASP A 406 6.35 -4.13 11.86
N GLY A 407 7.35 -4.61 12.57
CA GLY A 407 7.52 -4.39 14.01
C GLY A 407 7.92 -2.97 14.38
N ARG A 408 8.06 -2.75 15.68
CA ARG A 408 8.56 -1.50 16.27
C ARG A 408 9.66 -1.78 17.27
N VAL A 409 10.51 -0.80 17.52
CA VAL A 409 11.57 -0.81 18.52
C VAL A 409 11.12 0.06 19.71
N TRP A 410 11.19 -0.50 20.92
CA TRP A 410 10.96 0.25 22.15
C TRP A 410 12.23 0.96 22.58
N ILE A 411 12.10 2.23 22.97
CA ILE A 411 13.23 3.11 23.24
C ILE A 411 13.18 3.56 24.69
N ALA A 412 14.16 3.14 25.48
CA ALA A 412 14.36 3.65 26.83
C ALA A 412 15.21 4.94 26.77
N ALA A 413 14.57 6.10 26.84
CA ALA A 413 15.23 7.40 26.79
C ALA A 413 15.23 8.07 28.15
N GLN A 414 16.34 8.76 28.49
CA GLN A 414 16.44 9.58 29.72
C GLN A 414 15.85 10.98 29.52
N GLU A 415 15.82 11.47 28.28
CA GLU A 415 15.25 12.74 27.88
C GLU A 415 14.04 12.54 26.98
N PRO A 416 13.08 13.47 26.99
CA PRO A 416 11.95 13.39 26.06
C PRO A 416 12.39 13.40 24.59
N LEU A 417 11.85 12.49 23.80
CA LEU A 417 12.04 12.44 22.36
C LEU A 417 10.80 13.00 21.64
N HIS A 418 10.97 13.43 20.40
CA HIS A 418 9.87 13.90 19.57
C HIS A 418 9.67 12.99 18.37
N GLU A 419 8.43 12.89 17.92
CA GLU A 419 8.11 12.21 16.66
C GLU A 419 8.95 12.80 15.51
N GLY A 420 9.58 11.94 14.74
CA GLY A 420 10.47 12.34 13.65
C GLY A 420 11.94 12.55 14.03
N ASP A 421 12.29 12.38 15.30
CA ASP A 421 13.71 12.37 15.72
C ASP A 421 14.38 11.08 15.26
N PHE A 422 15.66 11.18 14.89
CA PHE A 422 16.51 10.02 14.65
C PHE A 422 17.45 9.84 15.84
N VAL A 423 17.40 8.66 16.44
CA VAL A 423 18.21 8.30 17.62
C VAL A 423 19.00 7.02 17.37
N GLN A 424 20.13 6.90 18.07
CA GLN A 424 20.92 5.67 18.05
C GLN A 424 20.52 4.82 19.26
N VAL A 425 20.09 3.59 19.00
CA VAL A 425 19.59 2.65 20.02
C VAL A 425 20.40 1.35 20.02
#